data_97c6f01018f72ada6cdf81a911919e04
#
_entry.id   97c6f01018f72ada6cdf81a911919e04
#
_cell.length_a   1.000
_cell.length_b   1.000
_cell.length_c   1.000
_cell.angle_alpha   90.00
_cell.angle_beta   90.00
_cell.angle_gamma   90.00
#
_symmetry.space_group_name_H-M   'P 1'
#
loop_
_entity.id
_entity.type
_entity.pdbx_description
1 polymer ?
#
loop_
_entity_poly.entity_id
_entity_poly.type
_entity_poly.pdbx_seq_one_letter_code
_entity_poly.pdbx_strand_id
1 'polypeptide(L)'
;MMELFRIQYQHKLLLVLFFYVLTQRSNGISPDGEALLSFKAAIVGSDGILLQWRQEDPDPCKWRGVVCDVRTKRVTQLSLGYHKLSGSISPDIGKLNQLKTLALHGNSLYGLIPSELGNCIELQYIYLQGNYFSGDIPPEIGNLLGLEILDISSNTLSGSIPPSFQKLSKLKTFNASANFLVGPIPSDGALDIFTANSFIGNRGLCGKQISKSCKGGTEGPPGNSQPPVSEDEGKKKAQKYSARLLISALATVGALLLVALMCFWGCFLYKKFNKNYNGALAMDVIGGASIVMFHGDLPYSSKDIIKKLETLTDDHIIGSGGFGTVYKLEMDDGNIFALKRIMKTNEGLDRFFERELEILGSIKHRYLVNLRGYCNSPSSKLLIYDFLPGGSLDEALHERSEQLDWDARLNIIMGAAKGLAYLHHDCSPRIIHRDIKSSNILLDGNLEARVSDFGLAKLLEDEESHITTIVAGTFGYLAPEYMQSGRATEKTDVYSFGVLMLEVISGKRPTDSSYIEKGLNIVGMLNLLAKENRQREIVDQSCEGVQGESLDALLLVASQCISSSPDDRPTMHRVVQVLESEVMTPCPSDYYDSNSE
;
A
#
# COMPACT_ATOMS: atom_id res chain seq x y z
N MET A 1 19.87 -18.77 -72.10
CA MET A 1 20.32 -17.47 -71.56
C MET A 1 19.21 -16.73 -70.75
N MET A 2 17.95 -16.74 -71.18
CA MET A 2 16.84 -16.08 -70.50
C MET A 2 16.43 -16.75 -69.14
N GLU A 3 16.52 -18.05 -68.98
CA GLU A 3 16.17 -18.72 -67.73
C GLU A 3 17.17 -18.46 -66.59
N LEU A 4 18.46 -18.36 -66.90
CA LEU A 4 19.48 -18.00 -65.92
C LEU A 4 19.33 -16.59 -65.38
N PHE A 5 18.88 -15.64 -66.21
CA PHE A 5 18.56 -14.27 -65.77
C PHE A 5 17.32 -14.21 -64.87
N ARG A 6 16.35 -15.10 -65.10
CA ARG A 6 15.11 -15.17 -64.28
C ARG A 6 15.39 -15.73 -62.89
N ILE A 7 16.24 -16.73 -62.79
CA ILE A 7 16.66 -17.32 -61.50
C ILE A 7 17.50 -16.32 -60.71
N GLN A 8 18.41 -15.60 -61.35
CA GLN A 8 19.25 -14.61 -60.72
C GLN A 8 18.45 -13.39 -60.24
N TYR A 9 17.38 -13.01 -60.96
CA TYR A 9 16.47 -11.93 -60.53
C TYR A 9 15.58 -12.36 -59.38
N GLN A 10 15.09 -13.60 -59.37
CA GLN A 10 14.33 -14.15 -58.24
C GLN A 10 15.17 -14.26 -56.98
N HIS A 11 16.45 -14.71 -57.09
CA HIS A 11 17.34 -14.73 -55.94
C HIS A 11 17.67 -13.34 -55.39
N LYS A 12 17.85 -12.34 -56.25
CA LYS A 12 18.03 -10.95 -55.80
C LYS A 12 16.77 -10.40 -55.13
N LEU A 13 15.59 -10.68 -55.69
CA LEU A 13 14.32 -10.29 -55.11
C LEU A 13 14.05 -10.94 -53.75
N LEU A 14 14.39 -12.24 -53.61
CA LEU A 14 14.31 -12.96 -52.33
C LEU A 14 15.31 -12.43 -51.30
N LEU A 15 16.53 -12.08 -51.71
CA LEU A 15 17.51 -11.44 -50.83
C LEU A 15 17.07 -10.04 -50.41
N VAL A 16 16.50 -9.24 -51.29
CA VAL A 16 15.95 -7.90 -50.95
C VAL A 16 14.74 -8.04 -50.04
N LEU A 17 13.84 -8.99 -50.28
CA LEU A 17 12.72 -9.31 -49.40
C LEU A 17 13.20 -9.83 -48.04
N PHE A 18 14.21 -10.70 -48.02
CA PHE A 18 14.83 -11.22 -46.81
C PHE A 18 15.53 -10.09 -46.02
N PHE A 19 16.26 -9.19 -46.70
CA PHE A 19 16.82 -7.99 -46.09
C PHE A 19 15.73 -7.00 -45.67
N TYR A 20 14.64 -6.85 -46.43
CA TYR A 20 13.50 -5.99 -46.05
C TYR A 20 12.74 -6.56 -44.84
N VAL A 21 12.60 -7.90 -44.74
CA VAL A 21 12.03 -8.58 -43.56
C VAL A 21 12.98 -8.51 -42.36
N LEU A 22 14.31 -8.59 -42.58
CA LEU A 22 15.31 -8.40 -41.53
C LEU A 22 15.49 -6.94 -41.13
N THR A 23 15.17 -5.96 -42.00
CA THR A 23 15.21 -4.53 -41.69
C THR A 23 13.86 -3.98 -41.26
N GLN A 24 12.79 -4.72 -41.35
CA GLN A 24 11.63 -4.49 -40.48
C GLN A 24 12.08 -4.85 -39.05
N ARG A 25 12.95 -4.01 -38.45
CA ARG A 25 13.01 -3.88 -37.01
C ARG A 25 11.56 -3.79 -36.58
N SER A 26 11.11 -4.77 -35.84
CA SER A 26 9.85 -4.68 -35.13
C SER A 26 9.84 -3.31 -34.48
N ASN A 27 8.90 -2.44 -34.89
CA ASN A 27 8.57 -1.23 -34.14
C ASN A 27 7.90 -1.66 -32.81
N GLY A 28 8.58 -2.53 -32.07
CA GLY A 28 8.21 -2.94 -30.74
C GLY A 28 8.80 -1.97 -29.73
N ILE A 29 8.09 -1.80 -28.63
CA ILE A 29 8.56 -1.06 -27.49
C ILE A 29 9.93 -1.58 -27.02
N SER A 30 10.75 -0.72 -26.41
CA SER A 30 12.05 -1.10 -25.85
C SER A 30 11.91 -2.19 -24.76
N PRO A 31 12.95 -3.01 -24.50
CA PRO A 31 12.91 -4.02 -23.45
C PRO A 31 12.56 -3.47 -22.05
N ASP A 32 12.99 -2.25 -21.74
CA ASP A 32 12.62 -1.57 -20.51
C ASP A 32 11.11 -1.21 -20.50
N GLY A 33 10.58 -0.82 -21.67
CA GLY A 33 9.15 -0.57 -21.83
C GLY A 33 8.32 -1.84 -21.67
N GLU A 34 8.77 -2.97 -22.22
CA GLU A 34 8.11 -4.27 -22.00
C GLU A 34 8.08 -4.66 -20.53
N ALA A 35 9.19 -4.48 -19.81
CA ALA A 35 9.27 -4.74 -18.38
C ALA A 35 8.30 -3.87 -17.57
N LEU A 36 8.19 -2.58 -17.92
CA LEU A 36 7.27 -1.66 -17.28
C LEU A 36 5.79 -1.94 -17.64
N LEU A 37 5.49 -2.40 -18.86
CA LEU A 37 4.13 -2.84 -19.21
C LEU A 37 3.75 -4.12 -18.46
N SER A 38 4.70 -5.02 -18.22
CA SER A 38 4.51 -6.20 -17.38
C SER A 38 4.23 -5.79 -15.92
N PHE A 39 4.94 -4.77 -15.41
CA PHE A 39 4.64 -4.16 -14.12
C PHE A 39 3.22 -3.56 -14.12
N LYS A 40 2.87 -2.74 -15.13
CA LYS A 40 1.51 -2.18 -15.27
C LYS A 40 0.43 -3.25 -15.27
N ALA A 41 0.65 -4.37 -15.96
CA ALA A 41 -0.31 -5.49 -16.03
C ALA A 41 -0.52 -6.19 -14.68
N ALA A 42 0.46 -6.13 -13.78
CA ALA A 42 0.36 -6.67 -12.42
C ALA A 42 -0.32 -5.70 -11.43
N ILE A 43 -0.54 -4.44 -11.85
CA ILE A 43 -1.24 -3.43 -11.06
C ILE A 43 -2.75 -3.52 -11.35
N VAL A 44 -3.53 -3.70 -10.29
CA VAL A 44 -4.99 -3.87 -10.35
C VAL A 44 -5.72 -2.53 -10.21
N GLY A 45 -5.13 -1.57 -9.48
CA GLY A 45 -5.71 -0.25 -9.23
C GLY A 45 -4.64 0.83 -9.19
N SER A 46 -4.99 2.05 -9.62
CA SER A 46 -4.14 3.25 -9.54
C SER A 46 -5.01 4.50 -9.63
N ASP A 47 -4.43 5.67 -9.35
CA ASP A 47 -5.04 7.00 -9.59
C ASP A 47 -5.04 7.43 -11.07
N GLY A 48 -4.77 6.50 -11.97
CA GLY A 48 -4.70 6.76 -13.42
C GLY A 48 -3.29 7.13 -13.92
N ILE A 49 -2.26 7.19 -13.07
CA ILE A 49 -0.88 7.54 -13.49
C ILE A 49 -0.35 6.63 -14.59
N LEU A 50 -0.75 5.35 -14.61
CA LEU A 50 -0.30 4.37 -15.58
C LEU A 50 -1.09 4.39 -16.91
N LEU A 51 -2.14 5.21 -17.05
CA LEU A 51 -2.99 5.23 -18.25
C LEU A 51 -2.22 5.63 -19.52
N GLN A 52 -1.24 6.50 -19.37
CA GLN A 52 -0.42 6.96 -20.50
C GLN A 52 0.71 5.99 -20.90
N TRP A 53 0.94 4.90 -20.18
CA TRP A 53 1.92 3.89 -20.54
C TRP A 53 1.34 3.02 -21.66
N ARG A 54 1.83 3.19 -22.87
CA ARG A 54 1.27 2.57 -24.08
C ARG A 54 2.29 1.66 -24.76
N GLN A 55 1.80 0.55 -25.28
CA GLN A 55 2.64 -0.41 -26.01
C GLN A 55 3.15 0.13 -27.34
N GLU A 56 2.47 1.13 -27.89
CA GLU A 56 2.81 1.79 -29.16
C GLU A 56 3.98 2.76 -29.01
N ASP A 57 4.35 3.14 -27.80
CA ASP A 57 5.46 4.05 -27.57
C ASP A 57 6.80 3.32 -27.80
N PRO A 58 7.77 3.93 -28.49
CA PRO A 58 9.04 3.28 -28.79
C PRO A 58 9.91 3.06 -27.55
N ASP A 59 9.79 3.95 -26.55
CA ASP A 59 10.49 3.87 -25.27
C ASP A 59 9.60 4.46 -24.13
N PRO A 60 9.83 4.08 -22.86
CA PRO A 60 9.02 4.54 -21.73
C PRO A 60 9.46 5.90 -21.16
N CYS A 61 10.39 6.60 -21.81
CA CYS A 61 11.07 7.76 -21.22
C CYS A 61 10.19 9.02 -21.08
N LYS A 62 8.99 8.99 -21.66
CA LYS A 62 7.97 10.05 -21.49
C LYS A 62 6.84 9.65 -20.56
N TRP A 63 6.89 8.44 -20.03
CA TRP A 63 5.87 7.96 -19.11
C TRP A 63 6.00 8.63 -17.75
N ARG A 64 4.88 9.01 -17.15
CA ARG A 64 4.88 9.60 -15.81
C ARG A 64 5.50 8.62 -14.81
N GLY A 65 6.36 9.13 -13.93
CA GLY A 65 7.07 8.32 -12.96
C GLY A 65 8.32 7.62 -13.50
N VAL A 66 8.61 7.70 -14.81
CA VAL A 66 9.78 7.07 -15.43
C VAL A 66 10.81 8.13 -15.82
N VAL A 67 12.06 7.92 -15.42
CA VAL A 67 13.20 8.72 -15.85
C VAL A 67 14.23 7.81 -16.54
N CYS A 68 14.69 8.24 -17.71
CA CYS A 68 15.71 7.54 -18.48
C CYS A 68 17.02 8.32 -18.54
N ASP A 69 18.10 7.59 -18.74
CA ASP A 69 19.37 8.19 -19.19
C ASP A 69 19.19 8.81 -20.59
N VAL A 70 19.62 10.04 -20.75
CA VAL A 70 19.39 10.84 -21.98
C VAL A 70 20.04 10.19 -23.20
N ARG A 71 21.20 9.55 -23.03
CA ARG A 71 22.01 9.01 -24.13
C ARG A 71 21.60 7.57 -24.48
N THR A 72 21.39 6.72 -23.48
CA THR A 72 21.12 5.29 -23.69
C THR A 72 19.65 4.96 -23.80
N LYS A 73 18.76 5.87 -23.37
CA LYS A 73 17.30 5.67 -23.28
C LYS A 73 16.89 4.51 -22.37
N ARG A 74 17.81 4.06 -21.49
CA ARG A 74 17.52 3.04 -20.47
C ARG A 74 16.89 3.69 -19.25
N VAL A 75 15.96 3.00 -18.63
CA VAL A 75 15.28 3.46 -17.42
C VAL A 75 16.25 3.47 -16.24
N THR A 76 16.40 4.64 -15.61
CA THR A 76 17.26 4.83 -14.44
C THR A 76 16.49 5.10 -13.16
N GLN A 77 15.22 5.54 -13.27
CA GLN A 77 14.37 5.79 -12.10
C GLN A 77 12.91 5.42 -12.42
N LEU A 78 12.28 4.75 -11.47
CA LEU A 78 10.85 4.49 -11.43
C LEU A 78 10.31 5.04 -10.11
N SER A 79 9.52 6.12 -10.18
CA SER A 79 8.96 6.83 -9.02
C SER A 79 7.45 6.91 -9.14
N LEU A 80 6.78 6.07 -8.38
CA LEU A 80 5.32 5.92 -8.34
C LEU A 80 4.82 5.86 -6.88
N GLY A 81 5.47 6.62 -5.98
CA GLY A 81 5.01 6.76 -4.60
C GLY A 81 3.69 7.53 -4.50
N TYR A 82 2.79 7.12 -3.61
CA TYR A 82 1.50 7.77 -3.33
C TYR A 82 0.52 7.86 -4.52
N HIS A 83 0.54 6.86 -5.42
CA HIS A 83 -0.35 6.81 -6.58
C HIS A 83 -1.47 5.77 -6.46
N LYS A 84 -1.86 5.42 -5.22
CA LYS A 84 -2.94 4.46 -4.93
C LYS A 84 -2.78 3.14 -5.69
N LEU A 85 -1.53 2.75 -6.00
CA LEU A 85 -1.24 1.50 -6.71
C LEU A 85 -1.66 0.31 -5.84
N SER A 86 -2.43 -0.59 -6.43
CA SER A 86 -2.78 -1.88 -5.84
C SER A 86 -2.40 -3.00 -6.81
N GLY A 87 -1.89 -4.10 -6.30
CA GLY A 87 -1.39 -5.21 -7.10
C GLY A 87 -0.04 -5.70 -6.60
N SER A 88 0.73 -6.37 -7.44
CA SER A 88 2.05 -6.91 -7.10
C SER A 88 3.15 -6.35 -8.00
N ILE A 89 4.39 -6.44 -7.53
CA ILE A 89 5.54 -6.12 -8.39
C ILE A 89 5.79 -7.32 -9.30
N SER A 90 5.74 -7.09 -10.63
CA SER A 90 6.11 -8.11 -11.61
C SER A 90 7.59 -8.49 -11.49
N PRO A 91 7.95 -9.78 -11.54
CA PRO A 91 9.36 -10.23 -11.62
C PRO A 91 10.15 -9.61 -12.77
N ASP A 92 9.45 -9.17 -13.82
CA ASP A 92 10.06 -8.49 -14.96
C ASP A 92 10.74 -7.16 -14.59
N ILE A 93 10.50 -6.62 -13.39
CA ILE A 93 11.24 -5.47 -12.86
C ILE A 93 12.75 -5.72 -12.86
N GLY A 94 13.18 -6.97 -12.68
CA GLY A 94 14.58 -7.38 -12.72
C GLY A 94 15.26 -7.23 -14.09
N LYS A 95 14.51 -6.95 -15.16
CA LYS A 95 15.03 -6.65 -16.49
C LYS A 95 15.55 -5.22 -16.62
N LEU A 96 15.18 -4.32 -15.67
CA LEU A 96 15.61 -2.92 -15.64
C LEU A 96 17.04 -2.79 -15.08
N ASN A 97 18.01 -3.34 -15.78
CA ASN A 97 19.40 -3.47 -15.28
C ASN A 97 20.15 -2.13 -15.11
N GLN A 98 19.63 -1.01 -15.60
CA GLN A 98 20.17 0.34 -15.36
C GLN A 98 19.38 1.13 -14.31
N LEU A 99 18.42 0.50 -13.65
CA LEU A 99 17.60 1.14 -12.63
C LEU A 99 18.44 1.50 -11.40
N LYS A 100 18.44 2.78 -11.01
CA LYS A 100 19.15 3.31 -9.83
C LYS A 100 18.21 3.64 -8.69
N THR A 101 16.97 4.01 -9.01
CA THR A 101 15.96 4.38 -8.01
C THR A 101 14.66 3.65 -8.28
N LEU A 102 14.18 2.92 -7.28
CA LEU A 102 12.84 2.34 -7.24
C LEU A 102 12.07 2.93 -6.07
N ALA A 103 11.07 3.76 -6.34
CA ALA A 103 10.24 4.39 -5.33
C ALA A 103 8.76 4.04 -5.55
N LEU A 104 8.25 3.11 -4.74
CA LEU A 104 6.87 2.61 -4.78
C LEU A 104 6.15 2.78 -3.43
N HIS A 105 6.74 3.60 -2.54
CA HIS A 105 6.23 3.81 -1.18
C HIS A 105 4.84 4.44 -1.12
N GLY A 106 4.15 4.22 0.00
CA GLY A 106 2.84 4.86 0.25
C GLY A 106 1.74 4.41 -0.71
N ASN A 107 1.73 3.13 -1.07
CA ASN A 107 0.73 2.53 -1.95
C ASN A 107 0.00 1.36 -1.25
N SER A 108 -0.78 0.61 -1.99
CA SER A 108 -1.46 -0.61 -1.53
C SER A 108 -0.92 -1.86 -2.24
N LEU A 109 0.38 -1.87 -2.56
CA LEU A 109 1.02 -3.01 -3.20
C LEU A 109 1.15 -4.18 -2.23
N TYR A 110 0.93 -5.41 -2.70
CA TYR A 110 0.92 -6.62 -1.89
C TYR A 110 1.69 -7.77 -2.56
N GLY A 111 1.75 -8.92 -1.89
CA GLY A 111 2.49 -10.08 -2.34
C GLY A 111 3.98 -10.02 -1.99
N LEU A 112 4.78 -10.80 -2.68
CA LEU A 112 6.21 -10.91 -2.40
C LEU A 112 6.99 -9.75 -3.05
N ILE A 113 8.08 -9.34 -2.44
CA ILE A 113 9.14 -8.59 -3.13
C ILE A 113 9.84 -9.58 -4.06
N PRO A 114 9.87 -9.36 -5.39
CA PRO A 114 10.47 -10.32 -6.30
C PRO A 114 11.99 -10.45 -6.09
N SER A 115 12.51 -11.68 -6.05
CA SER A 115 13.94 -11.95 -5.96
C SER A 115 14.72 -11.39 -7.16
N GLU A 116 14.06 -11.28 -8.31
CA GLU A 116 14.58 -10.70 -9.53
C GLU A 116 15.00 -9.23 -9.39
N LEU A 117 14.49 -8.53 -8.36
CA LEU A 117 14.93 -7.17 -8.02
C LEU A 117 16.45 -7.12 -7.76
N GLY A 118 17.03 -8.22 -7.24
CA GLY A 118 18.48 -8.38 -7.08
C GLY A 118 19.29 -8.38 -8.39
N ASN A 119 18.63 -8.48 -9.56
CA ASN A 119 19.27 -8.38 -10.87
C ASN A 119 19.48 -6.92 -11.32
N CYS A 120 18.83 -5.96 -10.68
CA CYS A 120 19.00 -4.54 -10.95
C CYS A 120 20.27 -4.01 -10.26
N ILE A 121 21.44 -4.45 -10.68
CA ILE A 121 22.72 -4.25 -9.98
C ILE A 121 23.15 -2.79 -9.81
N GLU A 122 22.56 -1.87 -10.56
CA GLU A 122 22.79 -0.42 -10.45
C GLU A 122 21.92 0.26 -9.40
N LEU A 123 21.01 -0.47 -8.70
CA LEU A 123 20.14 0.11 -7.69
C LEU A 123 20.93 0.70 -6.52
N GLN A 124 20.61 1.96 -6.24
CA GLN A 124 21.14 2.76 -5.15
C GLN A 124 20.07 3.09 -4.10
N TYR A 125 18.83 3.26 -4.55
CA TYR A 125 17.73 3.71 -3.70
C TYR A 125 16.50 2.84 -3.90
N ILE A 126 16.03 2.20 -2.82
CA ILE A 126 14.82 1.39 -2.78
C ILE A 126 13.89 1.91 -1.69
N TYR A 127 12.71 2.40 -2.09
CA TYR A 127 11.66 2.89 -1.22
C TYR A 127 10.39 2.07 -1.45
N LEU A 128 10.14 1.11 -0.58
CA LEU A 128 8.96 0.22 -0.61
C LEU A 128 8.08 0.36 0.64
N GLN A 129 8.41 1.32 1.53
CA GLN A 129 7.72 1.53 2.79
C GLN A 129 6.24 1.90 2.60
N GLY A 130 5.41 1.52 3.60
CA GLY A 130 4.00 1.86 3.59
C GLY A 130 3.21 1.15 2.48
N ASN A 131 3.37 -0.18 2.38
CA ASN A 131 2.66 -1.08 1.50
C ASN A 131 2.19 -2.34 2.26
N TYR A 132 1.74 -3.35 1.56
CA TYR A 132 1.32 -4.64 2.12
C TYR A 132 2.19 -5.80 1.62
N PHE A 133 3.47 -5.54 1.33
CA PHE A 133 4.39 -6.61 0.95
C PHE A 133 4.52 -7.64 2.07
N SER A 134 4.48 -8.92 1.72
CA SER A 134 4.47 -10.05 2.64
C SER A 134 5.57 -11.07 2.30
N GLY A 135 5.71 -12.10 3.14
CA GLY A 135 6.74 -13.12 2.98
C GLY A 135 8.13 -12.63 3.35
N ASP A 136 9.14 -13.38 2.95
CA ASP A 136 10.52 -13.13 3.34
C ASP A 136 11.16 -12.01 2.51
N ILE A 137 12.13 -11.32 3.11
CA ILE A 137 12.97 -10.38 2.39
C ILE A 137 13.90 -11.18 1.46
N PRO A 138 13.89 -10.93 0.13
CA PRO A 138 14.73 -11.68 -0.80
C PRO A 138 16.22 -11.51 -0.48
N PRO A 139 16.97 -12.59 -0.26
CA PRO A 139 18.40 -12.53 -0.02
C PRO A 139 19.20 -11.97 -1.20
N GLU A 140 18.63 -11.97 -2.40
CA GLU A 140 19.20 -11.43 -3.63
C GLU A 140 19.37 -9.90 -3.57
N ILE A 141 18.62 -9.19 -2.74
CA ILE A 141 18.84 -7.76 -2.47
C ILE A 141 20.25 -7.51 -1.92
N GLY A 142 20.83 -8.49 -1.20
CA GLY A 142 22.23 -8.45 -0.77
C GLY A 142 23.28 -8.44 -1.89
N ASN A 143 22.88 -8.67 -3.15
CA ASN A 143 23.75 -8.56 -4.33
C ASN A 143 23.90 -7.12 -4.83
N LEU A 144 23.06 -6.19 -4.35
CA LEU A 144 23.03 -4.79 -4.77
C LEU A 144 24.14 -3.99 -4.05
N LEU A 145 25.40 -4.26 -4.37
CA LEU A 145 26.56 -3.66 -3.68
C LEU A 145 26.63 -2.13 -3.80
N GLY A 146 25.84 -1.54 -4.70
CA GLY A 146 25.67 -0.10 -4.87
C GLY A 146 24.62 0.53 -3.97
N LEU A 147 23.83 -0.27 -3.23
CA LEU A 147 22.66 0.19 -2.48
C LEU A 147 23.06 1.11 -1.33
N GLU A 148 22.49 2.31 -1.32
CA GLU A 148 22.71 3.34 -0.30
C GLU A 148 21.52 3.49 0.65
N ILE A 149 20.31 3.35 0.12
CA ILE A 149 19.07 3.44 0.89
C ILE A 149 18.18 2.24 0.60
N LEU A 150 17.75 1.58 1.68
CA LEU A 150 16.74 0.54 1.66
C LEU A 150 15.69 0.82 2.73
N ASP A 151 14.52 1.27 2.33
CA ASP A 151 13.37 1.42 3.21
C ASP A 151 12.25 0.44 2.81
N ILE A 152 12.07 -0.56 3.65
CA ILE A 152 11.04 -1.62 3.53
C ILE A 152 10.11 -1.60 4.74
N SER A 153 10.14 -0.51 5.51
CA SER A 153 9.34 -0.36 6.73
C SER A 153 7.84 -0.35 6.46
N SER A 154 7.05 -0.61 7.50
CA SER A 154 5.58 -0.56 7.41
C SER A 154 5.02 -1.40 6.27
N ASN A 155 5.35 -2.68 6.34
CA ASN A 155 4.86 -3.73 5.47
C ASN A 155 4.41 -4.94 6.32
N THR A 156 4.13 -6.05 5.68
CA THR A 156 3.77 -7.32 6.34
C THR A 156 4.84 -8.39 6.13
N LEU A 157 6.11 -7.96 5.95
CA LEU A 157 7.24 -8.84 5.71
C LEU A 157 7.51 -9.71 6.94
N SER A 158 7.83 -10.98 6.70
CA SER A 158 8.09 -12.01 7.70
C SER A 158 9.49 -12.62 7.55
N GLY A 159 9.77 -13.70 8.28
CA GLY A 159 11.07 -14.37 8.20
C GLY A 159 12.20 -13.54 8.81
N SER A 160 13.43 -13.84 8.42
CA SER A 160 14.63 -13.20 8.98
C SER A 160 15.21 -12.14 8.03
N ILE A 161 15.97 -11.20 8.62
CA ILE A 161 16.79 -10.28 7.81
C ILE A 161 17.91 -11.10 7.17
N PRO A 162 18.04 -11.08 5.83
CA PRO A 162 19.00 -11.93 5.15
C PRO A 162 20.45 -11.65 5.58
N PRO A 163 21.25 -12.69 5.90
CA PRO A 163 22.68 -12.51 6.21
C PRO A 163 23.47 -11.87 5.08
N SER A 164 22.99 -12.00 3.82
CA SER A 164 23.61 -11.39 2.63
C SER A 164 23.71 -9.85 2.74
N PHE A 165 22.86 -9.22 3.57
CA PHE A 165 22.89 -7.76 3.79
C PHE A 165 24.16 -7.25 4.46
N GLN A 166 24.92 -8.14 5.11
CA GLN A 166 26.25 -7.80 5.65
C GLN A 166 27.21 -7.24 4.56
N LYS A 167 26.97 -7.63 3.28
CA LYS A 167 27.79 -7.21 2.13
C LYS A 167 27.49 -5.80 1.62
N LEU A 168 26.40 -5.17 2.07
CA LEU A 168 25.92 -3.88 1.56
C LEU A 168 26.72 -2.71 2.15
N SER A 169 28.02 -2.68 1.88
CA SER A 169 28.96 -1.73 2.50
C SER A 169 28.69 -0.25 2.21
N LYS A 170 27.88 0.08 1.19
CA LYS A 170 27.48 1.44 0.86
C LYS A 170 26.17 1.88 1.51
N LEU A 171 25.49 0.98 2.25
CA LEU A 171 24.21 1.24 2.85
C LEU A 171 24.33 2.33 3.94
N LYS A 172 23.71 3.49 3.71
CA LYS A 172 23.69 4.66 4.60
C LYS A 172 22.41 4.73 5.41
N THR A 173 21.31 4.29 4.82
CA THR A 173 20.00 4.26 5.46
C THR A 173 19.37 2.89 5.28
N PHE A 174 19.01 2.27 6.39
CA PHE A 174 18.26 1.02 6.42
C PHE A 174 17.09 1.17 7.36
N ASN A 175 15.91 0.85 6.90
CA ASN A 175 14.70 0.85 7.71
C ASN A 175 13.84 -0.36 7.36
N ALA A 176 13.73 -1.27 8.31
CA ALA A 176 12.86 -2.45 8.25
C ALA A 176 11.83 -2.44 9.39
N SER A 177 11.61 -1.28 10.02
CA SER A 177 10.67 -1.13 11.15
C SER A 177 9.23 -1.49 10.75
N ALA A 178 8.39 -1.80 11.74
CA ALA A 178 6.97 -2.09 11.54
C ALA A 178 6.73 -3.19 10.48
N ASN A 179 7.27 -4.38 10.74
CA ASN A 179 7.08 -5.62 9.99
C ASN A 179 6.89 -6.80 10.95
N PHE A 180 6.86 -8.02 10.44
CA PHE A 180 6.77 -9.26 11.23
C PHE A 180 8.07 -10.06 11.23
N LEU A 181 9.20 -9.39 11.08
CA LEU A 181 10.51 -10.02 11.01
C LEU A 181 10.88 -10.70 12.34
N VAL A 182 11.59 -11.83 12.22
CA VAL A 182 11.98 -12.68 13.36
C VAL A 182 13.45 -13.05 13.28
N GLY A 183 13.99 -13.59 14.38
CA GLY A 183 15.36 -14.11 14.43
C GLY A 183 16.42 -13.05 14.68
N PRO A 184 17.70 -13.42 14.55
CA PRO A 184 18.82 -12.53 14.82
C PRO A 184 18.98 -11.47 13.73
N ILE A 185 19.22 -10.23 14.16
CA ILE A 185 19.71 -9.19 13.26
C ILE A 185 21.16 -9.54 12.90
N PRO A 186 21.51 -9.64 11.60
CA PRO A 186 22.88 -9.94 11.20
C PRO A 186 23.86 -8.96 11.85
N SER A 187 24.89 -9.49 12.52
CA SER A 187 25.99 -8.75 13.11
C SER A 187 27.22 -8.86 12.22
N ASP A 188 28.20 -7.99 12.47
CA ASP A 188 29.50 -7.99 11.78
C ASP A 188 29.43 -7.59 10.31
N GLY A 189 28.74 -6.48 10.01
CA GLY A 189 28.63 -5.97 8.65
C GLY A 189 27.88 -4.65 8.54
N ALA A 190 27.32 -4.38 7.36
CA ALA A 190 26.66 -3.12 7.04
C ALA A 190 25.54 -2.74 8.02
N LEU A 191 24.91 -3.72 8.68
CA LEU A 191 23.78 -3.46 9.58
C LEU A 191 24.19 -3.04 11.00
N ASP A 192 25.48 -3.10 11.34
CA ASP A 192 25.99 -2.77 12.68
C ASP A 192 25.86 -1.30 13.07
N ILE A 193 25.82 -0.40 12.08
CA ILE A 193 25.73 1.04 12.28
C ILE A 193 24.31 1.53 12.57
N PHE A 194 23.29 0.69 12.33
CA PHE A 194 21.91 1.10 12.47
C PHE A 194 21.40 0.87 13.91
N THR A 195 20.62 1.84 14.38
CA THR A 195 20.06 1.86 15.72
C THR A 195 18.75 1.07 15.81
N ALA A 196 18.22 0.92 17.02
CA ALA A 196 16.95 0.26 17.26
C ALA A 196 15.79 0.78 16.40
N ASN A 197 15.81 2.06 16.02
CA ASN A 197 14.77 2.67 15.19
C ASN A 197 14.60 1.99 13.84
N SER A 198 15.67 1.47 13.25
CA SER A 198 15.61 0.74 11.97
C SER A 198 14.91 -0.59 12.03
N PHE A 199 14.69 -1.14 13.24
CA PHE A 199 14.16 -2.49 13.47
C PHE A 199 12.90 -2.50 14.34
N ILE A 200 12.51 -1.34 14.90
CA ILE A 200 11.38 -1.21 15.83
C ILE A 200 10.08 -1.76 15.18
N GLY A 201 9.18 -2.32 16.02
CA GLY A 201 7.92 -2.90 15.50
C GLY A 201 8.04 -4.34 14.99
N ASN A 202 9.24 -4.97 15.06
CA ASN A 202 9.46 -6.38 14.75
C ASN A 202 9.65 -7.19 16.04
N ARG A 203 8.57 -7.76 16.57
CA ARG A 203 8.60 -8.45 17.89
C ARG A 203 9.51 -9.66 17.94
N GLY A 204 9.69 -10.33 16.82
CA GLY A 204 10.48 -11.55 16.72
C GLY A 204 11.98 -11.34 16.52
N LEU A 205 12.43 -10.11 16.25
CA LEU A 205 13.85 -9.81 16.11
C LEU A 205 14.57 -9.81 17.46
N CYS A 206 15.85 -10.18 17.44
CA CYS A 206 16.79 -10.09 18.53
C CYS A 206 18.18 -9.67 18.01
N GLY A 207 19.01 -9.13 18.86
CA GLY A 207 20.36 -8.68 18.49
C GLY A 207 20.82 -7.48 19.31
N LYS A 208 22.11 -7.14 19.18
CA LYS A 208 22.75 -6.03 19.90
C LYS A 208 22.14 -4.66 19.54
N GLN A 209 21.69 -4.48 18.30
CA GLN A 209 21.14 -3.23 17.79
C GLN A 209 19.84 -2.82 18.50
N ILE A 210 19.09 -3.79 19.03
CA ILE A 210 17.84 -3.57 19.76
C ILE A 210 17.94 -3.96 21.24
N SER A 211 19.14 -4.22 21.76
CA SER A 211 19.43 -4.60 23.15
C SER A 211 18.59 -5.81 23.63
N LYS A 212 18.27 -6.76 22.72
CA LYS A 212 17.47 -7.95 23.01
C LYS A 212 18.25 -9.21 22.69
N SER A 213 18.59 -10.00 23.72
CA SER A 213 19.30 -11.27 23.56
C SER A 213 18.48 -12.28 22.74
N CYS A 214 19.11 -12.97 21.81
CA CYS A 214 18.52 -14.09 21.10
C CYS A 214 18.47 -15.32 22.03
N LYS A 215 17.28 -15.67 22.53
CA LYS A 215 17.07 -16.88 23.31
C LYS A 215 17.01 -18.07 22.36
N GLY A 216 17.95 -19.05 22.53
CA GLY A 216 17.87 -20.33 21.84
C GLY A 216 18.98 -20.65 20.88
N GLY A 217 20.23 -20.48 21.26
CA GLY A 217 21.33 -21.30 20.74
C GLY A 217 21.52 -22.45 21.69
N THR A 218 20.93 -23.60 21.43
CA THR A 218 21.40 -24.86 22.04
C THR A 218 22.80 -25.11 21.50
N GLU A 219 23.78 -24.97 22.37
CA GLU A 219 25.09 -25.56 22.16
C GLU A 219 24.91 -27.05 21.88
N GLY A 220 25.14 -27.47 20.64
CA GLY A 220 25.35 -28.86 20.28
C GLY A 220 26.80 -29.22 20.62
N PRO A 221 27.06 -30.43 21.17
CA PRO A 221 28.39 -30.84 21.63
C PRO A 221 29.36 -30.97 20.43
N PRO A 222 30.67 -30.80 20.69
CA PRO A 222 31.68 -30.83 19.66
C PRO A 222 32.09 -32.26 19.30
N GLY A 223 32.36 -32.47 18.04
CA GLY A 223 33.24 -33.54 17.64
C GLY A 223 32.66 -34.65 16.77
N ASN A 224 32.97 -34.71 15.52
CA ASN A 224 34.08 -35.55 15.08
C ASN A 224 34.36 -35.39 13.57
N SER A 225 35.55 -35.00 13.34
CA SER A 225 36.23 -35.10 12.07
C SER A 225 36.41 -36.57 11.68
N GLN A 226 36.21 -36.91 10.39
CA GLN A 226 37.22 -37.58 9.58
C GLN A 226 36.73 -37.90 8.14
N PRO A 227 37.68 -38.30 7.28
CA PRO A 227 37.92 -37.58 6.05
C PRO A 227 37.67 -38.48 4.82
N PRO A 228 38.19 -38.11 3.63
CA PRO A 228 37.64 -38.51 2.34
C PRO A 228 38.26 -39.83 1.82
N VAL A 229 37.53 -40.55 1.01
CA VAL A 229 38.11 -41.61 0.17
C VAL A 229 37.70 -41.38 -1.31
N SER A 230 38.68 -40.98 -2.00
CA SER A 230 39.22 -41.24 -3.32
C SER A 230 38.50 -42.25 -4.23
N GLU A 231 38.42 -41.82 -5.51
CA GLU A 231 38.83 -42.51 -6.73
C GLU A 231 38.43 -43.99 -6.93
N ASP A 232 37.94 -44.43 -8.04
CA ASP A 232 38.60 -44.57 -9.35
C ASP A 232 37.76 -45.42 -10.33
N GLU A 233 38.08 -45.25 -11.62
CA GLU A 233 37.94 -46.18 -12.72
C GLU A 233 36.53 -46.58 -13.22
N GLY A 234 36.23 -46.53 -14.47
CA GLY A 234 37.02 -46.56 -15.69
C GLY A 234 36.19 -47.05 -16.85
N LYS A 235 36.45 -46.44 -17.94
CA LYS A 235 36.34 -46.94 -19.33
C LYS A 235 35.57 -48.24 -19.61
N LYS A 236 34.57 -48.11 -20.49
CA LYS A 236 34.29 -48.86 -21.75
C LYS A 236 32.81 -48.84 -22.08
N LYS A 237 32.33 -48.20 -23.07
CA LYS A 237 32.14 -48.68 -24.46
C LYS A 237 31.37 -47.66 -25.28
N ALA A 238 32.05 -47.03 -26.17
CA ALA A 238 31.46 -46.45 -27.37
C ALA A 238 31.01 -47.61 -28.26
N GLN A 239 29.72 -47.68 -28.54
CA GLN A 239 29.11 -48.25 -29.75
C GLN A 239 27.66 -48.67 -29.49
N LYS A 240 26.77 -47.70 -29.57
CA LYS A 240 25.31 -47.88 -29.84
C LYS A 240 24.59 -46.53 -29.94
N TYR A 241 25.21 -45.57 -30.62
CA TYR A 241 24.70 -44.18 -30.64
C TYR A 241 23.78 -43.82 -31.81
N SER A 242 23.66 -44.61 -32.87
CA SER A 242 22.92 -44.20 -34.08
C SER A 242 21.41 -44.49 -34.06
N ALA A 243 20.98 -45.53 -33.36
CA ALA A 243 19.53 -45.86 -33.29
C ALA A 243 18.77 -45.13 -32.16
N ARG A 244 19.47 -44.78 -31.06
CA ARG A 244 18.84 -44.05 -29.95
C ARG A 244 18.66 -42.56 -30.23
N LEU A 245 19.49 -41.95 -31.08
CA LEU A 245 19.37 -40.55 -31.50
C LEU A 245 18.13 -40.30 -32.38
N LEU A 246 17.78 -41.25 -33.26
CA LEU A 246 16.57 -41.12 -34.09
C LEU A 246 15.28 -41.28 -33.27
N ILE A 247 15.27 -42.18 -32.29
CA ILE A 247 14.11 -42.39 -31.40
C ILE A 247 13.96 -41.22 -30.41
N SER A 248 15.08 -40.66 -29.90
CA SER A 248 15.05 -39.49 -29.03
C SER A 248 14.61 -38.24 -29.77
N ALA A 249 15.03 -38.03 -31.02
CA ALA A 249 14.60 -36.89 -31.84
C ALA A 249 13.11 -36.96 -32.20
N LEU A 250 12.55 -38.13 -32.49
CA LEU A 250 11.11 -38.31 -32.71
C LEU A 250 10.31 -38.14 -31.42
N ALA A 251 10.83 -38.59 -30.27
CA ALA A 251 10.20 -38.41 -28.98
C ALA A 251 10.20 -36.94 -28.53
N THR A 252 11.27 -36.18 -28.80
CA THR A 252 11.34 -34.74 -28.48
C THR A 252 10.42 -33.91 -29.37
N VAL A 253 10.33 -34.24 -30.69
CA VAL A 253 9.37 -33.57 -31.59
C VAL A 253 7.93 -33.88 -31.18
N GLY A 254 7.63 -35.14 -30.81
CA GLY A 254 6.32 -35.53 -30.28
C GLY A 254 5.95 -34.81 -28.96
N ALA A 255 6.93 -34.70 -28.05
CA ALA A 255 6.74 -33.98 -26.79
C ALA A 255 6.54 -32.47 -27.02
N LEU A 256 7.27 -31.84 -27.94
CA LEU A 256 7.09 -30.43 -28.29
C LEU A 256 5.73 -30.17 -28.96
N LEU A 257 5.25 -31.09 -29.81
CA LEU A 257 3.91 -31.00 -30.39
C LEU A 257 2.79 -31.15 -29.32
N LEU A 258 2.99 -32.03 -28.34
CA LEU A 258 2.04 -32.19 -27.22
C LEU A 258 2.04 -30.97 -26.33
N VAL A 259 3.20 -30.37 -26.05
CA VAL A 259 3.29 -29.10 -25.29
C VAL A 259 2.65 -27.96 -26.07
N ALA A 260 2.89 -27.84 -27.37
CA ALA A 260 2.27 -26.86 -28.25
C ALA A 260 0.73 -27.02 -28.30
N LEU A 261 0.23 -28.25 -28.37
CA LEU A 261 -1.19 -28.57 -28.30
C LEU A 261 -1.80 -28.23 -26.92
N MET A 262 -1.09 -28.53 -25.84
CA MET A 262 -1.54 -28.17 -24.49
C MET A 262 -1.50 -26.66 -24.29
N CYS A 263 -0.49 -25.95 -24.79
CA CYS A 263 -0.46 -24.48 -24.79
C CYS A 263 -1.58 -23.89 -25.64
N PHE A 264 -1.83 -24.45 -26.83
CA PHE A 264 -2.95 -24.00 -27.69
C PHE A 264 -4.31 -24.24 -27.04
N TRP A 265 -4.51 -25.41 -26.44
CA TRP A 265 -5.73 -25.71 -25.67
C TRP A 265 -5.83 -24.88 -24.40
N GLY A 266 -4.73 -24.67 -23.70
CA GLY A 266 -4.63 -23.78 -22.55
C GLY A 266 -4.98 -22.32 -22.92
N CYS A 267 -4.40 -21.81 -24.00
CA CYS A 267 -4.74 -20.48 -24.55
C CYS A 267 -6.20 -20.41 -25.06
N PHE A 268 -6.70 -21.49 -25.68
CA PHE A 268 -8.09 -21.55 -26.15
C PHE A 268 -9.07 -21.58 -24.96
N LEU A 269 -8.79 -22.38 -23.95
CA LEU A 269 -9.57 -22.41 -22.71
C LEU A 269 -9.42 -21.09 -21.97
N TYR A 270 -8.21 -20.55 -21.84
CA TYR A 270 -7.97 -19.23 -21.26
C TYR A 270 -8.74 -18.12 -22.00
N LYS A 271 -8.70 -18.08 -23.34
CA LYS A 271 -9.53 -17.15 -24.13
C LYS A 271 -11.03 -17.40 -23.98
N LYS A 272 -11.46 -18.66 -23.89
CA LYS A 272 -12.86 -19.03 -23.69
C LYS A 272 -13.33 -18.66 -22.28
N PHE A 273 -12.49 -18.85 -21.23
CA PHE A 273 -12.78 -18.44 -19.87
C PHE A 273 -12.62 -16.93 -19.68
N ASN A 274 -11.62 -16.30 -20.33
CA ASN A 274 -11.36 -14.85 -20.18
C ASN A 274 -12.34 -13.98 -21.01
N LYS A 275 -13.05 -14.54 -21.99
CA LYS A 275 -14.13 -13.83 -22.68
C LYS A 275 -15.35 -13.58 -21.78
N ASN A 276 -15.42 -14.27 -20.63
CA ASN A 276 -16.44 -14.06 -19.60
C ASN A 276 -15.97 -13.15 -18.46
N TYR A 277 -14.72 -12.59 -18.51
CA TYR A 277 -14.17 -11.73 -17.45
C TYR A 277 -14.13 -10.24 -17.80
N ASN A 278 -14.55 -9.87 -19.01
CA ASN A 278 -14.64 -8.46 -19.37
C ASN A 278 -16.07 -7.96 -19.18
N GLY A 279 -16.30 -7.28 -18.07
CA GLY A 279 -17.41 -6.37 -17.86
C GLY A 279 -18.72 -7.07 -17.48
N ALA A 280 -18.86 -7.26 -16.23
CA ALA A 280 -20.03 -7.16 -15.37
C ALA A 280 -19.66 -7.80 -14.04
N LEU A 281 -20.07 -7.24 -12.96
CA LEU A 281 -20.19 -7.93 -11.67
C LEU A 281 -21.09 -9.16 -11.83
N ALA A 282 -20.61 -10.18 -12.56
CA ALA A 282 -21.31 -11.45 -12.65
C ALA A 282 -21.25 -12.08 -11.26
N MET A 283 -22.28 -11.83 -10.48
CA MET A 283 -22.61 -12.72 -9.38
C MET A 283 -22.84 -14.08 -10.02
N ASP A 284 -22.02 -15.09 -9.66
CA ASP A 284 -22.25 -16.48 -10.03
C ASP A 284 -23.62 -16.94 -9.48
N VAL A 285 -24.67 -16.67 -10.23
CA VAL A 285 -26.05 -17.11 -9.98
C VAL A 285 -26.35 -18.39 -10.77
N ILE A 286 -25.34 -19.17 -11.14
CA ILE A 286 -25.60 -20.43 -11.88
C ILE A 286 -24.92 -21.58 -11.14
N GLY A 287 -25.73 -22.33 -10.38
CA GLY A 287 -25.41 -23.70 -9.96
C GLY A 287 -25.24 -23.95 -8.46
N GLY A 288 -26.30 -23.70 -7.68
CA GLY A 288 -26.37 -24.08 -6.26
C GLY A 288 -26.92 -22.94 -5.42
N ALA A 289 -28.13 -23.06 -4.95
CA ALA A 289 -28.90 -22.02 -4.30
C ALA A 289 -28.25 -21.43 -3.04
N SER A 290 -27.37 -20.46 -3.20
CA SER A 290 -27.09 -19.47 -2.15
C SER A 290 -27.91 -18.21 -2.48
N ILE A 291 -29.03 -18.05 -1.78
CA ILE A 291 -29.87 -16.87 -1.86
C ILE A 291 -29.01 -15.69 -1.34
N VAL A 292 -28.63 -14.77 -2.22
CA VAL A 292 -28.00 -13.51 -1.84
C VAL A 292 -29.09 -12.63 -1.24
N MET A 293 -29.03 -12.42 0.08
CA MET A 293 -29.96 -11.54 0.78
C MET A 293 -29.21 -10.35 1.34
N PHE A 294 -29.76 -9.16 1.13
CA PHE A 294 -29.33 -7.95 1.82
C PHE A 294 -30.13 -7.76 3.10
N HIS A 295 -29.43 -7.37 4.15
CA HIS A 295 -29.99 -7.07 5.48
C HIS A 295 -29.69 -5.60 5.81
N GLY A 296 -30.50 -4.98 6.66
CA GLY A 296 -30.29 -3.60 7.12
C GLY A 296 -31.51 -2.70 6.84
N ASP A 297 -31.30 -1.39 6.93
CA ASP A 297 -32.33 -0.32 6.83
C ASP A 297 -32.47 0.21 5.39
N LEU A 298 -32.26 -0.61 4.37
CA LEU A 298 -32.42 -0.18 2.98
C LEU A 298 -33.89 -0.28 2.55
N PRO A 299 -34.47 0.75 1.91
CA PRO A 299 -35.86 0.73 1.44
C PRO A 299 -36.03 -0.08 0.13
N TYR A 300 -35.07 -0.90 -0.24
CA TYR A 300 -35.04 -1.65 -1.49
C TYR A 300 -35.03 -3.15 -1.23
N SER A 301 -35.67 -3.91 -2.12
CA SER A 301 -35.58 -5.35 -2.06
C SER A 301 -34.19 -5.84 -2.48
N SER A 302 -33.77 -7.02 -1.99
CA SER A 302 -32.51 -7.64 -2.43
C SER A 302 -32.43 -7.80 -3.95
N LYS A 303 -33.59 -8.02 -4.62
CA LYS A 303 -33.66 -8.13 -6.07
C LYS A 303 -33.32 -6.82 -6.79
N ASP A 304 -33.79 -5.68 -6.26
CA ASP A 304 -33.51 -4.37 -6.85
C ASP A 304 -32.03 -4.03 -6.72
N ILE A 305 -31.44 -4.32 -5.56
CA ILE A 305 -30.01 -4.12 -5.31
C ILE A 305 -29.17 -4.99 -6.24
N ILE A 306 -29.51 -6.31 -6.36
CA ILE A 306 -28.80 -7.23 -7.25
C ILE A 306 -28.84 -6.75 -8.69
N LYS A 307 -30.00 -6.31 -9.18
CA LYS A 307 -30.14 -5.77 -10.53
C LYS A 307 -29.20 -4.60 -10.78
N LYS A 308 -29.03 -3.72 -9.79
CA LYS A 308 -28.09 -2.59 -9.88
C LYS A 308 -26.63 -3.03 -9.83
N LEU A 309 -26.29 -4.04 -9.01
CA LEU A 309 -24.95 -4.59 -8.95
C LEU A 309 -24.49 -5.20 -10.29
N GLU A 310 -25.41 -5.78 -11.07
CA GLU A 310 -25.13 -6.31 -12.41
C GLU A 310 -24.77 -5.21 -13.43
N THR A 311 -25.14 -3.96 -13.16
CA THR A 311 -24.85 -2.82 -14.04
C THR A 311 -23.58 -2.06 -13.64
N LEU A 312 -22.94 -2.41 -12.51
CA LEU A 312 -21.70 -1.74 -12.06
C LEU A 312 -20.53 -2.13 -12.97
N THR A 313 -19.80 -1.11 -13.38
CA THR A 313 -18.57 -1.19 -14.18
C THR A 313 -17.41 -0.54 -13.40
N ASP A 314 -16.22 -0.62 -13.94
CA ASP A 314 -15.03 0.02 -13.35
C ASP A 314 -15.17 1.55 -13.25
N ASP A 315 -16.01 2.17 -14.09
CA ASP A 315 -16.30 3.62 -14.04
C ASP A 315 -17.04 4.05 -12.77
N HIS A 316 -17.67 3.10 -12.08
CA HIS A 316 -18.37 3.34 -10.81
C HIS A 316 -17.46 3.21 -9.59
N ILE A 317 -16.18 2.86 -9.77
CA ILE A 317 -15.23 2.72 -8.66
C ILE A 317 -14.89 4.11 -8.12
N ILE A 318 -15.15 4.30 -6.82
CA ILE A 318 -14.83 5.53 -6.08
C ILE A 318 -13.67 5.34 -5.09
N GLY A 319 -13.23 4.09 -4.89
CA GLY A 319 -12.09 3.78 -4.05
C GLY A 319 -11.69 2.33 -4.17
N SER A 320 -10.39 2.05 -4.06
CA SER A 320 -9.85 0.70 -4.04
C SER A 320 -8.67 0.62 -3.07
N GLY A 321 -8.60 -0.45 -2.29
CA GLY A 321 -7.54 -0.65 -1.30
C GLY A 321 -7.39 -2.11 -0.88
N GLY A 322 -6.50 -2.37 0.08
CA GLY A 322 -6.18 -3.71 0.55
C GLY A 322 -7.37 -4.51 1.12
N PHE A 323 -8.43 -3.82 1.53
CA PHE A 323 -9.63 -4.46 2.12
C PHE A 323 -10.77 -4.64 1.12
N GLY A 324 -10.69 -4.07 -0.08
CA GLY A 324 -11.73 -4.21 -1.09
C GLY A 324 -11.85 -3.02 -2.02
N THR A 325 -12.89 -3.06 -2.85
CA THR A 325 -13.24 -2.01 -3.81
C THR A 325 -14.55 -1.37 -3.42
N VAL A 326 -14.61 -0.04 -3.49
CA VAL A 326 -15.81 0.75 -3.18
C VAL A 326 -16.39 1.31 -4.47
N TYR A 327 -17.68 1.08 -4.68
CA TYR A 327 -18.43 1.52 -5.85
C TYR A 327 -19.48 2.55 -5.48
N LYS A 328 -19.71 3.51 -6.36
CA LYS A 328 -20.89 4.38 -6.32
C LYS A 328 -22.09 3.61 -6.83
N LEU A 329 -23.07 3.36 -5.99
CA LEU A 329 -24.31 2.63 -6.31
C LEU A 329 -25.45 3.64 -6.41
N GLU A 330 -25.95 3.91 -7.62
CA GLU A 330 -27.07 4.81 -7.89
C GLU A 330 -28.34 3.99 -8.16
N MET A 331 -29.36 4.22 -7.34
CA MET A 331 -30.66 3.54 -7.45
C MET A 331 -31.55 4.23 -8.49
N ASP A 332 -32.65 3.54 -8.91
CA ASP A 332 -33.55 4.06 -9.95
C ASP A 332 -34.31 5.34 -9.56
N ASP A 333 -34.42 5.62 -8.27
CA ASP A 333 -35.03 6.82 -7.67
C ASP A 333 -34.05 7.97 -7.43
N GLY A 334 -32.79 7.82 -7.85
CA GLY A 334 -31.75 8.84 -7.70
C GLY A 334 -31.02 8.81 -6.36
N ASN A 335 -31.37 7.92 -5.44
CA ASN A 335 -30.62 7.74 -4.20
C ASN A 335 -29.24 7.10 -4.51
N ILE A 336 -28.20 7.59 -3.83
CA ILE A 336 -26.81 7.15 -4.05
C ILE A 336 -26.27 6.57 -2.76
N PHE A 337 -25.59 5.41 -2.88
CA PHE A 337 -24.92 4.70 -1.80
C PHE A 337 -23.47 4.40 -2.16
N ALA A 338 -22.65 4.15 -1.16
CA ALA A 338 -21.32 3.61 -1.33
C ALA A 338 -21.34 2.11 -1.02
N LEU A 339 -20.98 1.28 -2.00
CA LEU A 339 -20.91 -0.18 -1.87
C LEU A 339 -19.46 -0.62 -1.74
N LYS A 340 -19.07 -1.14 -0.58
CA LYS A 340 -17.75 -1.75 -0.35
C LYS A 340 -17.83 -3.26 -0.58
N ARG A 341 -17.08 -3.74 -1.56
CA ARG A 341 -16.92 -5.17 -1.87
C ARG A 341 -15.61 -5.66 -1.30
N ILE A 342 -15.66 -6.59 -0.36
CA ILE A 342 -14.48 -7.22 0.23
C ILE A 342 -13.96 -8.31 -0.72
N MET A 343 -12.66 -8.30 -1.01
CA MET A 343 -12.04 -9.27 -1.92
C MET A 343 -11.96 -10.67 -1.31
N LYS A 344 -12.18 -11.69 -2.15
CA LYS A 344 -12.30 -13.13 -1.79
C LYS A 344 -10.96 -13.85 -1.64
N THR A 345 -9.85 -13.22 -1.35
CA THR A 345 -8.54 -13.82 -1.58
C THR A 345 -7.90 -14.57 -0.39
N ASN A 346 -8.39 -14.40 0.86
CA ASN A 346 -7.80 -15.07 2.03
C ASN A 346 -8.78 -15.19 3.18
N GLU A 347 -8.72 -16.28 3.96
CA GLU A 347 -9.47 -16.50 5.21
C GLU A 347 -9.31 -15.35 6.25
N GLY A 348 -8.27 -14.51 6.10
CA GLY A 348 -8.04 -13.34 6.95
C GLY A 348 -8.95 -12.14 6.67
N LEU A 349 -9.42 -11.94 5.44
CA LEU A 349 -10.23 -10.77 5.05
C LEU A 349 -11.69 -10.86 5.53
N ASP A 350 -12.19 -12.06 5.77
CA ASP A 350 -13.52 -12.25 6.36
C ASP A 350 -13.63 -11.59 7.74
N ARG A 351 -12.54 -11.57 8.50
CA ARG A 351 -12.50 -10.94 9.83
C ARG A 351 -12.66 -9.41 9.78
N PHE A 352 -12.19 -8.75 8.74
CA PHE A 352 -12.38 -7.29 8.57
C PHE A 352 -13.85 -6.97 8.27
N PHE A 353 -14.48 -7.77 7.40
CA PHE A 353 -15.90 -7.65 7.11
C PHE A 353 -16.74 -7.87 8.37
N GLU A 354 -16.51 -8.98 9.08
CA GLU A 354 -17.24 -9.33 10.30
C GLU A 354 -17.06 -8.25 11.38
N ARG A 355 -15.86 -7.73 11.53
CA ARG A 355 -15.57 -6.67 12.51
C ARG A 355 -16.28 -5.36 12.16
N GLU A 356 -16.22 -4.94 10.90
CA GLU A 356 -16.87 -3.71 10.45
C GLU A 356 -18.40 -3.82 10.58
N LEU A 357 -18.95 -5.01 10.29
CA LEU A 357 -20.36 -5.31 10.47
C LEU A 357 -20.78 -5.32 11.95
N GLU A 358 -20.00 -5.96 12.82
CA GLU A 358 -20.25 -6.03 14.27
C GLU A 358 -20.31 -4.64 14.89
N ILE A 359 -19.34 -3.79 14.57
CA ILE A 359 -19.24 -2.44 15.12
C ILE A 359 -20.31 -1.54 14.54
N LEU A 360 -20.31 -1.34 13.22
CA LEU A 360 -21.24 -0.38 12.58
C LEU A 360 -22.69 -0.86 12.55
N GLY A 361 -22.94 -2.15 12.75
CA GLY A 361 -24.28 -2.68 12.96
C GLY A 361 -24.88 -2.35 14.32
N SER A 362 -24.04 -2.05 15.33
CA SER A 362 -24.45 -1.77 16.70
C SER A 362 -24.48 -0.29 17.05
N ILE A 363 -23.79 0.59 16.32
CA ILE A 363 -23.67 2.01 16.62
C ILE A 363 -24.16 2.90 15.47
N LYS A 364 -24.76 4.04 15.81
CA LYS A 364 -25.12 5.11 14.86
C LYS A 364 -24.79 6.44 15.47
N HIS A 365 -23.97 7.25 14.82
CA HIS A 365 -23.57 8.56 15.31
C HIS A 365 -23.35 9.54 14.16
N ARG A 366 -23.64 10.85 14.37
CA ARG A 366 -23.54 11.91 13.36
C ARG A 366 -22.15 11.99 12.71
N TYR A 367 -21.10 11.79 13.49
CA TYR A 367 -19.71 11.89 13.02
C TYR A 367 -19.07 10.53 12.67
N LEU A 368 -19.88 9.51 12.44
CA LEU A 368 -19.45 8.20 11.93
C LEU A 368 -20.15 7.90 10.59
N VAL A 369 -19.53 7.06 9.77
CA VAL A 369 -20.22 6.54 8.57
C VAL A 369 -21.40 5.68 8.98
N ASN A 370 -22.45 5.71 8.20
CA ASN A 370 -23.68 5.00 8.49
C ASN A 370 -23.80 3.76 7.60
N LEU A 371 -23.74 2.57 8.20
CA LEU A 371 -23.99 1.31 7.52
C LEU A 371 -25.51 1.14 7.31
N ARG A 372 -25.92 1.03 6.05
CA ARG A 372 -27.32 0.89 5.63
C ARG A 372 -27.73 -0.54 5.37
N GLY A 373 -26.78 -1.34 4.94
CA GLY A 373 -27.07 -2.75 4.67
C GLY A 373 -25.82 -3.55 4.38
N TYR A 374 -25.97 -4.86 4.37
CA TYR A 374 -24.89 -5.77 4.10
C TYR A 374 -25.39 -7.07 3.41
N CYS A 375 -24.48 -7.73 2.74
CA CYS A 375 -24.66 -9.09 2.24
C CYS A 375 -23.50 -9.95 2.71
N ASN A 376 -23.80 -11.02 3.45
CA ASN A 376 -22.83 -12.00 3.92
C ASN A 376 -23.13 -13.36 3.29
N SER A 377 -22.55 -13.62 2.13
CA SER A 377 -22.69 -14.91 1.44
C SER A 377 -21.32 -15.56 1.20
N PRO A 378 -21.24 -16.88 0.98
CA PRO A 378 -19.98 -17.55 0.65
C PRO A 378 -19.31 -16.99 -0.62
N SER A 379 -20.11 -16.39 -1.51
CA SER A 379 -19.63 -15.83 -2.78
C SER A 379 -19.36 -14.33 -2.75
N SER A 380 -19.95 -13.58 -1.79
CA SER A 380 -19.88 -12.11 -1.79
C SER A 380 -20.03 -11.56 -0.38
N LYS A 381 -19.10 -10.70 0.01
CA LYS A 381 -19.10 -9.90 1.24
C LYS A 381 -19.24 -8.44 0.82
N LEU A 382 -20.43 -7.85 1.06
CA LEU A 382 -20.75 -6.49 0.62
C LEU A 382 -21.27 -5.68 1.80
N LEU A 383 -20.81 -4.42 1.90
CA LEU A 383 -21.29 -3.42 2.87
C LEU A 383 -21.81 -2.21 2.10
N ILE A 384 -22.98 -1.71 2.47
CA ILE A 384 -23.61 -0.55 1.82
C ILE A 384 -23.72 0.58 2.83
N TYR A 385 -23.17 1.74 2.48
CA TYR A 385 -23.13 2.94 3.30
C TYR A 385 -23.87 4.09 2.64
N ASP A 386 -24.20 5.11 3.42
CA ASP A 386 -24.56 6.41 2.85
C ASP A 386 -23.39 6.93 2.00
N PHE A 387 -23.70 7.45 0.82
CA PHE A 387 -22.70 8.07 -0.04
C PHE A 387 -22.36 9.47 0.47
N LEU A 388 -21.08 9.76 0.63
CA LEU A 388 -20.59 11.05 1.12
C LEU A 388 -19.89 11.78 -0.05
N PRO A 389 -20.53 12.81 -0.63
CA PRO A 389 -20.06 13.43 -1.88
C PRO A 389 -18.78 14.23 -1.71
N GLY A 390 -18.42 14.62 -0.49
CA GLY A 390 -17.16 15.28 -0.18
C GLY A 390 -15.93 14.39 -0.32
N GLY A 391 -16.07 13.07 -0.49
CA GLY A 391 -14.95 12.13 -0.60
C GLY A 391 -14.13 12.03 0.67
N SER A 392 -12.86 11.64 0.58
CA SER A 392 -11.98 11.58 1.74
C SER A 392 -11.28 12.92 2.02
N LEU A 393 -10.91 13.12 3.28
CA LEU A 393 -10.10 14.28 3.68
C LEU A 393 -8.70 14.26 3.03
N ASP A 394 -8.13 13.08 2.78
CA ASP A 394 -6.86 12.94 2.04
C ASP A 394 -6.98 13.53 0.62
N GLU A 395 -8.07 13.19 -0.10
CA GLU A 395 -8.35 13.77 -1.41
C GLU A 395 -8.58 15.28 -1.34
N ALA A 396 -9.33 15.75 -0.33
CA ALA A 396 -9.64 17.17 -0.17
C ALA A 396 -8.41 18.01 0.16
N LEU A 397 -7.45 17.47 0.94
CA LEU A 397 -6.22 18.19 1.32
C LEU A 397 -5.14 18.16 0.25
N HIS A 398 -5.04 17.05 -0.51
CA HIS A 398 -3.82 16.78 -1.28
C HIS A 398 -4.06 16.61 -2.78
N GLU A 399 -5.30 16.41 -3.24
CA GLU A 399 -5.57 16.07 -4.64
C GLU A 399 -6.50 17.06 -5.35
N ARG A 400 -7.35 17.79 -4.60
CA ARG A 400 -8.27 18.77 -5.19
C ARG A 400 -7.60 20.11 -5.43
N SER A 401 -8.06 20.80 -6.48
CA SER A 401 -7.62 22.16 -6.80
C SER A 401 -8.21 23.22 -5.86
N GLU A 402 -9.37 22.93 -5.26
CA GLU A 402 -10.01 23.81 -4.28
C GLU A 402 -9.43 23.52 -2.90
N GLN A 403 -8.80 24.53 -2.32
CA GLN A 403 -8.21 24.42 -0.99
C GLN A 403 -9.30 24.55 0.06
N LEU A 404 -9.20 23.72 1.12
CA LEU A 404 -10.01 23.88 2.33
C LEU A 404 -9.55 25.14 3.04
N ASP A 405 -10.51 26.05 3.29
CA ASP A 405 -10.27 27.21 4.14
C ASP A 405 -10.05 26.81 5.60
N TRP A 406 -9.65 27.78 6.42
CA TRP A 406 -9.32 27.51 7.81
C TRP A 406 -10.52 27.01 8.62
N ASP A 407 -11.69 27.61 8.42
CA ASP A 407 -12.91 27.26 9.15
C ASP A 407 -13.39 25.85 8.81
N ALA A 408 -13.31 25.45 7.53
CA ALA A 408 -13.59 24.07 7.12
C ALA A 408 -12.62 23.09 7.77
N ARG A 409 -11.31 23.41 7.83
CA ARG A 409 -10.31 22.57 8.50
C ARG A 409 -10.61 22.39 9.98
N LEU A 410 -10.98 23.47 10.70
CA LEU A 410 -11.36 23.41 12.11
C LEU A 410 -12.63 22.56 12.32
N ASN A 411 -13.64 22.74 11.48
CA ASN A 411 -14.87 21.96 11.54
C ASN A 411 -14.63 20.46 11.29
N ILE A 412 -13.74 20.13 10.37
CA ILE A 412 -13.34 18.75 10.08
C ILE A 412 -12.60 18.14 11.29
N ILE A 413 -11.63 18.84 11.88
CA ILE A 413 -10.94 18.41 13.10
C ILE A 413 -11.95 18.18 14.23
N MET A 414 -12.88 19.11 14.44
CA MET A 414 -13.92 19.00 15.48
C MET A 414 -14.83 17.79 15.25
N GLY A 415 -15.31 17.58 14.02
CA GLY A 415 -16.17 16.45 13.69
C GLY A 415 -15.48 15.11 13.92
N ALA A 416 -14.22 14.99 13.49
CA ALA A 416 -13.41 13.80 13.71
C ALA A 416 -13.16 13.55 15.21
N ALA A 417 -12.86 14.62 15.97
CA ALA A 417 -12.69 14.54 17.43
C ALA A 417 -13.97 14.05 18.14
N LYS A 418 -15.12 14.57 17.76
CA LYS A 418 -16.42 14.14 18.33
C LYS A 418 -16.75 12.69 17.97
N GLY A 419 -16.45 12.27 16.74
CA GLY A 419 -16.61 10.88 16.32
C GLY A 419 -15.76 9.93 17.17
N LEU A 420 -14.50 10.29 17.39
CA LEU A 420 -13.56 9.48 18.16
C LEU A 420 -13.89 9.51 19.67
N ALA A 421 -14.33 10.66 20.21
CA ALA A 421 -14.80 10.76 21.59
C ALA A 421 -15.99 9.83 21.87
N TYR A 422 -16.95 9.77 20.95
CA TYR A 422 -18.07 8.84 21.03
C TYR A 422 -17.62 7.36 21.10
N LEU A 423 -16.68 6.97 20.25
CA LEU A 423 -16.14 5.59 20.24
C LEU A 423 -15.46 5.22 21.56
N HIS A 424 -14.68 6.16 22.14
CA HIS A 424 -13.89 5.91 23.34
C HIS A 424 -14.68 6.00 24.64
N HIS A 425 -15.74 6.81 24.68
CA HIS A 425 -16.35 7.19 25.96
C HIS A 425 -17.85 6.91 26.05
N ASP A 426 -18.57 6.89 24.92
CA ASP A 426 -20.04 6.75 24.89
C ASP A 426 -20.48 5.36 24.39
N CYS A 427 -19.54 4.56 23.87
CA CYS A 427 -19.78 3.14 23.50
C CYS A 427 -19.50 2.21 24.68
N SER A 428 -20.32 1.16 24.81
CA SER A 428 -20.08 0.05 25.76
C SER A 428 -20.30 -1.28 25.01
N PRO A 429 -19.26 -2.09 24.83
CA PRO A 429 -17.85 -1.85 25.17
C PRO A 429 -17.21 -0.71 24.36
N ARG A 430 -16.16 -0.10 24.88
CA ARG A 430 -15.41 0.98 24.22
C ARG A 430 -14.78 0.47 22.93
N ILE A 431 -14.65 1.33 21.93
CA ILE A 431 -14.15 0.97 20.61
C ILE A 431 -12.83 1.71 20.34
N ILE A 432 -11.76 0.94 20.07
CA ILE A 432 -10.47 1.46 19.62
C ILE A 432 -10.42 1.31 18.10
N HIS A 433 -10.27 2.41 17.37
CA HIS A 433 -10.33 2.44 15.90
C HIS A 433 -9.08 1.85 15.23
N ARG A 434 -7.90 2.23 15.69
CA ARG A 434 -6.57 1.73 15.29
C ARG A 434 -6.07 2.16 13.90
N ASP A 435 -6.87 2.87 13.10
CA ASP A 435 -6.46 3.37 11.78
C ASP A 435 -7.04 4.78 11.50
N ILE A 436 -6.86 5.69 12.46
CA ILE A 436 -7.21 7.11 12.28
C ILE A 436 -6.19 7.77 11.36
N LYS A 437 -6.68 8.29 10.22
CA LYS A 437 -5.90 8.97 9.17
C LYS A 437 -6.82 9.76 8.25
N SER A 438 -6.26 10.64 7.42
CA SER A 438 -7.03 11.50 6.49
C SER A 438 -7.89 10.73 5.49
N SER A 439 -7.41 9.60 4.96
CA SER A 439 -8.21 8.79 4.02
C SER A 439 -9.38 8.04 4.66
N ASN A 440 -9.42 7.94 6.00
CA ASN A 440 -10.51 7.33 6.75
C ASN A 440 -11.45 8.37 7.38
N ILE A 441 -11.24 9.65 7.12
CA ILE A 441 -12.18 10.73 7.41
C ILE A 441 -12.89 11.09 6.12
N LEU A 442 -14.17 10.78 6.03
CA LEU A 442 -15.00 11.11 4.86
C LEU A 442 -15.78 12.41 5.12
N LEU A 443 -16.02 13.16 4.07
CA LEU A 443 -16.69 14.46 4.11
C LEU A 443 -18.06 14.35 3.44
N ASP A 444 -19.09 14.88 4.08
CA ASP A 444 -20.40 15.01 3.46
C ASP A 444 -20.50 16.26 2.55
N GLY A 445 -21.70 16.55 2.03
CA GLY A 445 -21.93 17.69 1.15
C GLY A 445 -21.71 19.06 1.78
N ASN A 446 -21.65 19.13 3.11
CA ASN A 446 -21.38 20.34 3.88
C ASN A 446 -19.96 20.36 4.48
N LEU A 447 -19.09 19.47 4.05
CA LEU A 447 -17.75 19.24 4.58
C LEU A 447 -17.76 18.79 6.06
N GLU A 448 -18.86 18.21 6.57
CA GLU A 448 -18.87 17.60 7.90
C GLU A 448 -18.10 16.27 7.87
N ALA A 449 -17.21 16.10 8.83
CA ALA A 449 -16.36 14.91 8.92
C ALA A 449 -17.12 13.70 9.48
N ARG A 450 -16.87 12.52 8.90
CA ARG A 450 -17.36 11.22 9.38
C ARG A 450 -16.22 10.21 9.40
N VAL A 451 -15.97 9.62 10.57
CA VAL A 451 -14.96 8.56 10.73
C VAL A 451 -15.46 7.30 10.06
N SER A 452 -14.58 6.64 9.30
CA SER A 452 -14.89 5.46 8.47
C SER A 452 -13.82 4.37 8.60
N ASP A 453 -14.08 3.21 8.00
CA ASP A 453 -13.20 2.03 7.91
C ASP A 453 -12.87 1.39 9.26
N PHE A 454 -13.85 0.71 9.83
CA PHE A 454 -13.77 0.00 11.12
C PHE A 454 -13.18 -1.42 11.01
N GLY A 455 -12.66 -1.81 9.86
CA GLY A 455 -12.13 -3.16 9.63
C GLY A 455 -11.00 -3.55 10.58
N LEU A 456 -10.23 -2.58 11.10
CA LEU A 456 -9.17 -2.80 12.09
C LEU A 456 -9.63 -2.55 13.53
N ALA A 457 -10.82 -2.00 13.77
CA ALA A 457 -11.27 -1.59 15.09
C ALA A 457 -11.43 -2.79 16.05
N LYS A 458 -11.38 -2.51 17.34
CA LYS A 458 -11.48 -3.51 18.41
C LYS A 458 -12.34 -3.00 19.56
N LEU A 459 -13.13 -3.92 20.12
CA LEU A 459 -13.88 -3.69 21.34
C LEU A 459 -12.94 -3.85 22.53
N LEU A 460 -13.00 -2.93 23.48
CA LEU A 460 -12.25 -2.93 24.72
C LEU A 460 -13.23 -3.12 25.87
N GLU A 461 -13.22 -4.29 26.50
CA GLU A 461 -14.06 -4.61 27.65
C GLU A 461 -13.77 -3.67 28.84
N ASP A 462 -14.76 -3.42 29.69
CA ASP A 462 -14.67 -2.41 30.75
C ASP A 462 -13.56 -2.68 31.78
N GLU A 463 -13.21 -3.96 31.98
CA GLU A 463 -12.13 -4.38 32.89
C GLU A 463 -10.74 -4.38 32.24
N GLU A 464 -10.66 -4.20 30.93
CA GLU A 464 -9.42 -4.21 30.16
C GLU A 464 -8.84 -2.80 30.02
N SER A 465 -7.52 -2.66 30.23
CA SER A 465 -6.80 -1.40 30.00
C SER A 465 -6.24 -1.28 28.59
N HIS A 466 -6.12 -2.40 27.87
CA HIS A 466 -5.56 -2.44 26.52
C HIS A 466 -5.91 -3.74 25.79
N ILE A 467 -5.81 -3.71 24.46
CA ILE A 467 -5.97 -4.89 23.60
C ILE A 467 -4.60 -5.28 23.05
N THR A 468 -4.12 -6.48 23.40
CA THR A 468 -2.91 -7.01 22.76
C THR A 468 -3.26 -7.59 21.40
N THR A 469 -2.64 -7.05 20.35
CA THR A 469 -2.95 -7.42 18.97
C THR A 469 -1.73 -7.29 18.06
N ILE A 470 -1.81 -7.84 16.86
CA ILE A 470 -0.85 -7.53 15.81
C ILE A 470 -0.94 -6.02 15.51
N VAL A 471 0.23 -5.36 15.45
CA VAL A 471 0.29 -3.94 15.08
C VAL A 471 -0.30 -3.78 13.67
N ALA A 472 -1.31 -2.97 13.57
CA ALA A 472 -1.99 -2.67 12.31
C ALA A 472 -2.37 -1.18 12.32
N GLY A 473 -2.53 -0.59 11.13
CA GLY A 473 -2.79 0.82 10.93
C GLY A 473 -1.81 1.41 9.92
N THR A 474 -1.87 2.72 9.73
CA THR A 474 -1.13 3.41 8.66
C THR A 474 0.14 4.07 9.22
N PHE A 475 1.27 3.81 8.55
CA PHE A 475 2.54 4.42 8.91
C PHE A 475 2.47 5.95 8.87
N GLY A 476 3.19 6.57 9.78
CA GLY A 476 3.15 8.03 10.00
C GLY A 476 2.11 8.44 11.04
N TYR A 477 1.05 7.65 11.26
CA TYR A 477 0.02 7.91 12.27
C TYR A 477 0.13 6.99 13.49
N LEU A 478 0.90 5.89 13.40
CA LEU A 478 1.01 4.89 14.47
C LEU A 478 1.75 5.42 15.70
N ALA A 479 1.15 5.23 16.86
CA ALA A 479 1.76 5.58 18.14
C ALA A 479 3.01 4.73 18.43
N PRO A 480 4.11 5.34 18.94
CA PRO A 480 5.38 4.64 19.16
C PRO A 480 5.27 3.42 20.08
N GLU A 481 4.54 3.55 21.19
CA GLU A 481 4.34 2.46 22.14
C GLU A 481 3.51 1.32 21.57
N TYR A 482 2.56 1.63 20.69
CA TYR A 482 1.77 0.61 20.00
C TYR A 482 2.63 -0.18 19.02
N MET A 483 3.49 0.48 18.26
CA MET A 483 4.47 -0.18 17.40
C MET A 483 5.42 -1.11 18.21
N GLN A 484 5.82 -0.70 19.41
CA GLN A 484 6.75 -1.47 20.25
C GLN A 484 6.08 -2.65 20.95
N SER A 485 4.89 -2.43 21.53
CA SER A 485 4.25 -3.39 22.43
C SER A 485 3.12 -4.19 21.76
N GLY A 486 2.51 -3.66 20.69
CA GLY A 486 1.26 -4.13 20.10
C GLY A 486 0.07 -4.01 21.04
N ARG A 487 0.16 -3.17 22.06
CA ARG A 487 -0.95 -2.86 22.96
C ARG A 487 -1.68 -1.66 22.43
N ALA A 488 -2.87 -1.88 21.88
CA ALA A 488 -3.77 -0.81 21.44
C ALA A 488 -4.58 -0.31 22.64
N THR A 489 -4.67 1.00 22.76
CA THR A 489 -5.44 1.71 23.78
C THR A 489 -6.15 2.90 23.14
N GLU A 490 -7.06 3.56 23.83
CA GLU A 490 -7.62 4.85 23.42
C GLU A 490 -6.51 5.86 23.12
N LYS A 491 -5.41 5.83 23.90
CA LYS A 491 -4.28 6.74 23.72
C LYS A 491 -3.51 6.52 22.42
N THR A 492 -3.59 5.33 21.83
CA THR A 492 -3.02 5.09 20.49
C THR A 492 -3.81 5.81 19.39
N ASP A 493 -5.15 5.83 19.50
CA ASP A 493 -6.00 6.62 18.59
C ASP A 493 -5.82 8.12 18.79
N VAL A 494 -5.65 8.57 20.04
CA VAL A 494 -5.36 9.99 20.35
C VAL A 494 -4.06 10.44 19.67
N TYR A 495 -3.03 9.60 19.68
CA TYR A 495 -1.78 9.91 18.95
C TYR A 495 -2.03 10.06 17.46
N SER A 496 -2.71 9.08 16.86
CA SER A 496 -3.05 9.11 15.42
C SER A 496 -3.89 10.35 15.08
N PHE A 497 -4.82 10.73 15.97
CA PHE A 497 -5.60 11.95 15.83
C PHE A 497 -4.73 13.22 15.92
N GLY A 498 -3.75 13.25 16.81
CA GLY A 498 -2.78 14.36 16.87
C GLY A 498 -1.99 14.53 15.58
N VAL A 499 -1.57 13.40 14.96
CA VAL A 499 -0.92 13.43 13.65
C VAL A 499 -1.88 13.93 12.56
N LEU A 500 -3.14 13.48 12.57
CA LEU A 500 -4.19 13.95 11.66
C LEU A 500 -4.40 15.47 11.79
N MET A 501 -4.44 16.00 13.03
CA MET A 501 -4.53 17.45 13.24
C MET A 501 -3.38 18.19 12.57
N LEU A 502 -2.14 17.74 12.75
CA LEU A 502 -0.97 18.36 12.13
C LEU A 502 -1.02 18.29 10.60
N GLU A 503 -1.49 17.19 10.04
CA GLU A 503 -1.70 17.05 8.60
C GLU A 503 -2.70 18.07 8.08
N VAL A 504 -3.84 18.24 8.75
CA VAL A 504 -4.87 19.22 8.39
C VAL A 504 -4.36 20.66 8.52
N ILE A 505 -3.63 20.97 9.60
CA ILE A 505 -3.06 22.30 9.86
C ILE A 505 -2.00 22.66 8.82
N SER A 506 -1.13 21.72 8.47
CA SER A 506 0.00 21.98 7.58
C SER A 506 -0.31 21.82 6.10
N GLY A 507 -1.43 21.16 5.75
CA GLY A 507 -1.71 20.77 4.38
C GLY A 507 -0.72 19.74 3.80
N LYS A 508 0.12 19.11 4.65
CA LYS A 508 1.16 18.16 4.23
C LYS A 508 0.96 16.79 4.87
N ARG A 509 1.19 15.74 4.09
CA ARG A 509 1.14 14.37 4.61
C ARG A 509 2.17 14.15 5.74
N PRO A 510 1.90 13.24 6.70
CA PRO A 510 2.80 12.98 7.82
C PRO A 510 4.24 12.63 7.42
N THR A 511 4.40 12.04 6.23
CA THR A 511 5.67 11.63 5.64
C THR A 511 5.98 12.41 4.35
N ASP A 512 5.67 13.71 4.33
CA ASP A 512 5.96 14.59 3.20
C ASP A 512 7.47 14.62 2.86
N SER A 513 7.80 14.71 1.57
CA SER A 513 9.18 14.69 1.09
C SER A 513 10.04 15.78 1.73
N SER A 514 9.47 16.98 1.96
CA SER A 514 10.19 18.11 2.58
C SER A 514 10.60 17.85 4.05
N TYR A 515 9.89 16.93 4.73
CA TYR A 515 10.27 16.47 6.07
C TYR A 515 11.30 15.35 5.99
N ILE A 516 11.10 14.39 5.06
CA ILE A 516 11.98 13.22 4.88
C ILE A 516 13.40 13.65 4.47
N GLU A 517 13.55 14.66 3.62
CA GLU A 517 14.85 15.23 3.24
C GLU A 517 15.65 15.72 4.45
N LYS A 518 14.97 16.11 5.53
CA LYS A 518 15.57 16.49 6.83
C LYS A 518 15.72 15.33 7.80
N GLY A 519 15.37 14.09 7.37
CA GLY A 519 15.35 12.90 8.24
C GLY A 519 14.22 12.91 9.29
N LEU A 520 13.13 13.63 9.02
CA LEU A 520 12.02 13.86 9.94
C LEU A 520 10.70 13.39 9.32
N ASN A 521 9.68 13.25 10.16
CA ASN A 521 8.28 13.23 9.78
C ASN A 521 7.60 14.49 10.37
N ILE A 522 6.28 14.64 10.19
CA ILE A 522 5.54 15.82 10.68
C ILE A 522 5.68 16.04 12.19
N VAL A 523 5.70 14.95 12.98
CA VAL A 523 5.90 14.99 14.45
C VAL A 523 7.30 15.48 14.79
N GLY A 524 8.32 14.94 14.12
CA GLY A 524 9.70 15.37 14.26
C GLY A 524 9.90 16.83 13.86
N MET A 525 9.20 17.27 12.80
CA MET A 525 9.23 18.67 12.35
C MET A 525 8.60 19.62 13.35
N LEU A 526 7.42 19.29 13.91
CA LEU A 526 6.83 20.11 14.97
C LEU A 526 7.75 20.21 16.19
N ASN A 527 8.32 19.08 16.62
CA ASN A 527 9.23 19.06 17.77
C ASN A 527 10.50 19.90 17.54
N LEU A 528 11.00 19.94 16.31
CA LEU A 528 12.13 20.81 15.94
C LEU A 528 11.73 22.28 16.03
N LEU A 529 10.64 22.65 15.40
CA LEU A 529 10.11 24.04 15.41
C LEU A 529 9.73 24.50 16.82
N ALA A 530 9.19 23.63 17.65
CA ALA A 530 8.85 23.94 19.04
C ALA A 530 10.09 24.28 19.89
N LYS A 531 11.21 23.57 19.69
CA LYS A 531 12.49 23.88 20.36
C LYS A 531 13.03 25.26 19.99
N GLU A 532 12.70 25.74 18.82
CA GLU A 532 13.11 27.06 18.30
C GLU A 532 12.06 28.15 18.54
N ASN A 533 10.94 27.85 19.23
CA ASN A 533 9.76 28.71 19.41
C ASN A 533 9.15 29.19 18.07
N ARG A 534 9.17 28.34 17.06
CA ARG A 534 8.72 28.62 15.68
C ARG A 534 7.58 27.68 15.23
N GLN A 535 6.85 27.06 16.15
CA GLN A 535 5.81 26.05 15.86
C GLN A 535 4.72 26.55 14.90
N ARG A 536 4.44 27.86 14.86
CA ARG A 536 3.48 28.45 13.92
C ARG A 536 3.90 28.30 12.44
N GLU A 537 5.16 28.06 12.16
CA GLU A 537 5.65 27.87 10.78
C GLU A 537 5.24 26.52 10.15
N ILE A 538 4.66 25.63 10.95
CA ILE A 538 4.12 24.37 10.41
C ILE A 538 2.81 24.57 9.65
N VAL A 539 2.11 25.69 9.87
CA VAL A 539 0.80 26.01 9.30
C VAL A 539 0.90 26.21 7.80
N ASP A 540 -0.09 25.73 7.08
CA ASP A 540 -0.24 25.99 5.66
C ASP A 540 -0.39 27.49 5.39
N GLN A 541 0.59 28.04 4.64
CA GLN A 541 0.62 29.47 4.33
C GLN A 541 -0.52 29.95 3.41
N SER A 542 -1.23 29.01 2.78
CA SER A 542 -2.41 29.32 1.96
C SER A 542 -3.67 29.60 2.79
N CYS A 543 -3.66 29.30 4.09
CA CYS A 543 -4.78 29.58 4.99
C CYS A 543 -4.76 31.04 5.42
N GLU A 544 -5.68 31.83 4.88
CA GLU A 544 -5.95 33.21 5.34
C GLU A 544 -6.86 33.21 6.59
N GLY A 545 -6.75 34.24 7.43
CA GLY A 545 -7.66 34.49 8.54
C GLY A 545 -7.35 33.70 9.84
N VAL A 546 -6.18 33.08 9.95
CA VAL A 546 -5.78 32.32 11.15
C VAL A 546 -5.55 33.26 12.32
N GLN A 547 -6.40 33.17 13.36
CA GLN A 547 -6.21 33.92 14.61
C GLN A 547 -5.08 33.30 15.44
N GLY A 548 -4.15 34.15 15.94
CA GLY A 548 -2.93 33.67 16.59
C GLY A 548 -3.20 32.88 17.89
N GLU A 549 -4.18 33.27 18.71
CA GLU A 549 -4.51 32.60 19.97
C GLU A 549 -5.18 31.24 19.75
N SER A 550 -6.16 31.17 18.86
CA SER A 550 -6.82 29.90 18.48
C SER A 550 -5.84 28.90 17.85
N LEU A 551 -4.89 29.41 17.05
CA LEU A 551 -3.84 28.56 16.46
C LEU A 551 -2.90 28.00 17.54
N ASP A 552 -2.46 28.82 18.52
CA ASP A 552 -1.59 28.35 19.59
C ASP A 552 -2.29 27.28 20.45
N ALA A 553 -3.57 27.46 20.76
CA ALA A 553 -4.37 26.47 21.47
C ALA A 553 -4.47 25.16 20.66
N LEU A 554 -4.71 25.25 19.35
CA LEU A 554 -4.78 24.08 18.45
C LEU A 554 -3.44 23.34 18.37
N LEU A 555 -2.33 24.06 18.21
CA LEU A 555 -0.98 23.47 18.17
C LEU A 555 -0.60 22.85 19.53
N LEU A 556 -1.02 23.44 20.64
CA LEU A 556 -0.80 22.89 21.97
C LEU A 556 -1.52 21.56 22.14
N VAL A 557 -2.81 21.48 21.76
CA VAL A 557 -3.58 20.23 21.81
C VAL A 557 -2.96 19.17 20.90
N ALA A 558 -2.59 19.53 19.68
CA ALA A 558 -1.91 18.60 18.76
C ALA A 558 -0.61 18.07 19.37
N SER A 559 0.20 18.95 19.97
CA SER A 559 1.45 18.58 20.65
C SER A 559 1.22 17.63 21.84
N GLN A 560 0.18 17.86 22.63
CA GLN A 560 -0.20 16.97 23.73
C GLN A 560 -0.66 15.60 23.20
N CYS A 561 -1.45 15.56 22.14
CA CYS A 561 -1.91 14.30 21.54
C CYS A 561 -0.75 13.42 21.03
N ILE A 562 0.30 14.02 20.47
CA ILE A 562 1.46 13.29 19.94
C ILE A 562 2.57 13.05 20.97
N SER A 563 2.31 13.28 22.27
CA SER A 563 3.29 13.00 23.33
C SER A 563 3.84 11.57 23.20
N SER A 564 5.14 11.40 23.44
CA SER A 564 5.79 10.09 23.47
C SER A 564 5.30 9.20 24.61
N SER A 565 4.85 9.80 25.73
CA SER A 565 4.23 9.11 26.86
C SER A 565 2.71 9.04 26.64
N PRO A 566 2.08 7.87 26.57
CA PRO A 566 0.64 7.73 26.43
C PRO A 566 -0.15 8.41 27.57
N ASP A 567 0.39 8.39 28.79
CA ASP A 567 -0.28 8.94 29.97
C ASP A 567 -0.39 10.48 29.90
N ASP A 568 0.53 11.14 29.21
CA ASP A 568 0.51 12.61 29.04
C ASP A 568 -0.48 13.07 27.97
N ARG A 569 -0.99 12.17 27.14
CA ARG A 569 -1.98 12.48 26.11
C ARG A 569 -3.35 12.72 26.74
N PRO A 570 -4.10 13.73 26.29
CA PRO A 570 -5.47 13.99 26.77
C PRO A 570 -6.42 12.82 26.42
N THR A 571 -7.59 12.79 27.02
CA THR A 571 -8.73 11.99 26.52
C THR A 571 -9.38 12.71 25.35
N MET A 572 -10.11 11.99 24.49
CA MET A 572 -10.82 12.65 23.38
C MET A 572 -11.92 13.61 23.86
N HIS A 573 -12.55 13.36 25.00
CA HIS A 573 -13.47 14.33 25.63
C HIS A 573 -12.76 15.65 25.98
N ARG A 574 -11.52 15.56 26.54
CA ARG A 574 -10.74 16.77 26.84
C ARG A 574 -10.32 17.50 25.56
N VAL A 575 -9.96 16.78 24.52
CA VAL A 575 -9.65 17.36 23.19
C VAL A 575 -10.84 18.14 22.66
N VAL A 576 -12.04 17.54 22.62
CA VAL A 576 -13.27 18.19 22.17
C VAL A 576 -13.55 19.46 23.00
N GLN A 577 -13.44 19.37 24.33
CA GLN A 577 -13.65 20.49 25.21
C GLN A 577 -12.74 21.70 24.90
N VAL A 578 -11.43 21.44 24.70
CA VAL A 578 -10.46 22.50 24.37
C VAL A 578 -10.74 23.09 22.99
N LEU A 579 -11.01 22.22 21.99
CA LEU A 579 -11.37 22.68 20.65
C LEU A 579 -12.61 23.58 20.66
N GLU A 580 -13.64 23.26 21.45
CA GLU A 580 -14.86 24.08 21.58
C GLU A 580 -14.62 25.39 22.32
N SER A 581 -13.85 25.36 23.42
CA SER A 581 -13.73 26.53 24.32
C SER A 581 -12.61 27.51 23.96
N GLU A 582 -11.52 27.01 23.34
CA GLU A 582 -10.31 27.80 23.14
C GLU A 582 -9.96 28.02 21.66
N VAL A 583 -10.48 27.15 20.78
CA VAL A 583 -10.15 27.20 19.34
C VAL A 583 -11.30 27.80 18.52
N MET A 584 -12.56 27.41 18.80
CA MET A 584 -13.72 27.79 17.98
C MET A 584 -14.56 28.93 18.57
N THR A 585 -14.30 29.35 19.81
CA THR A 585 -14.98 30.53 20.37
C THR A 585 -14.26 31.80 19.92
N PRO A 586 -14.97 32.83 19.37
CA PRO A 586 -14.38 34.13 19.10
C PRO A 586 -13.85 34.74 20.40
N CYS A 587 -12.61 35.24 20.37
CA CYS A 587 -12.01 35.93 21.53
C CYS A 587 -12.88 37.11 21.93
N PRO A 588 -13.21 37.30 23.24
CA PRO A 588 -14.02 38.43 23.71
C PRO A 588 -13.40 39.82 23.53
N SER A 589 -12.14 39.89 23.00
CA SER A 589 -11.42 41.15 22.84
C SER A 589 -12.01 42.14 21.82
N ASP A 590 -12.93 41.72 20.96
CA ASP A 590 -13.53 42.60 19.94
C ASP A 590 -14.81 43.30 20.39
N TYR A 591 -15.21 43.16 21.68
CA TYR A 591 -16.40 43.80 22.22
C TYR A 591 -16.15 45.10 23.02
N TYR A 592 -14.91 45.56 23.10
CA TYR A 592 -14.58 46.82 23.79
C TYR A 592 -13.88 47.79 22.84
N ASP A 593 -14.58 48.32 21.84
CA ASP A 593 -14.28 49.67 21.31
C ASP A 593 -15.37 50.19 20.34
N SER A 594 -16.57 50.38 20.83
CA SER A 594 -17.56 51.19 20.11
C SER A 594 -18.51 51.96 21.02
N ASN A 595 -18.00 52.46 22.17
CA ASN A 595 -18.72 53.49 22.94
C ASN A 595 -17.71 54.45 23.60
N SER A 596 -17.07 55.30 22.79
CA SER A 596 -16.51 56.56 23.20
C SER A 596 -16.56 57.51 22.00
N GLU A 597 -17.77 58.11 21.78
CA GLU A 597 -17.97 59.50 21.42
C GLU A 597 -19.46 59.84 21.59
#